data_ba07a639f46605b98ab38ad61fa3ce86
#
_entry.id   ba07a639f46605b98ab38ad61fa3ce86
#
_cell.length_a   1.000
_cell.length_b   1.000
_cell.length_c   1.000
_cell.angle_alpha   90.00
_cell.angle_beta   90.00
_cell.angle_gamma   90.00
#
_symmetry.space_group_name_H-M   'P 1'
#
loop_
_entity.id
_entity.type
_entity.pdbx_description
1 polymer ?
#
loop_
_entity_poly.entity_id
_entity_poly.type
_entity_poly.pdbx_seq_one_letter_code
_entity_poly.pdbx_strand_id
1 'polypeptide(L)'
;MRSLRHTASNFRAPAFTASELAAMEERSRQWEQMERDRIIAERRARADIPALFLDARLETCTPAARSWLMSAPDSPGIILRGRVGRGKTHTACAMLNEAIKERGVKFATFGDILRECRATFSGQGTEREIIDRYTGVPLLAIDDFGKENMTEWALPIVFAVIDKRHASKRRTIITTQYENLASRLVVQGNADTAKAIVSRLSQYGVIDFDGPDRRLS
;
A
#
# COMPACT_ATOMS: atom_id res chain seq x y z
N MET A 1 44.65 58.53 -14.12
CA MET A 1 43.49 57.90 -13.47
C MET A 1 42.29 58.01 -14.39
N ARG A 2 41.96 56.95 -15.18
CA ARG A 2 40.80 56.88 -16.03
C ARG A 2 39.70 56.11 -15.30
N SER A 3 38.62 56.78 -14.97
CA SER A 3 37.43 56.23 -14.37
C SER A 3 36.67 55.34 -15.35
N LEU A 4 36.63 54.05 -15.10
CA LEU A 4 35.76 53.10 -15.82
C LEU A 4 34.32 53.25 -15.26
N ARG A 5 33.49 53.98 -16.00
CA ARG A 5 32.02 53.98 -15.72
C ARG A 5 31.48 52.64 -16.20
N HIS A 6 31.01 51.83 -15.23
CA HIS A 6 30.21 50.66 -15.50
C HIS A 6 28.87 51.11 -16.10
N THR A 7 28.65 50.84 -17.36
CA THR A 7 27.33 50.89 -17.96
C THR A 7 26.57 49.70 -17.50
N ALA A 8 25.71 49.84 -16.46
CA ALA A 8 24.71 48.86 -16.11
C ALA A 8 23.77 48.72 -17.32
N SER A 9 23.87 47.59 -18.02
CA SER A 9 22.95 47.22 -19.07
C SER A 9 21.54 47.09 -18.45
N ASN A 10 20.63 48.00 -18.85
CA ASN A 10 19.20 47.92 -18.54
C ASN A 10 18.58 46.76 -19.32
N PHE A 11 18.85 45.52 -18.88
CA PHE A 11 18.13 44.35 -19.38
C PHE A 11 16.73 44.36 -18.76
N ARG A 12 15.79 45.03 -19.44
CA ARG A 12 14.38 44.96 -19.12
C ARG A 12 13.85 43.66 -19.73
N ALA A 13 13.59 42.66 -18.89
CA ALA A 13 12.92 41.43 -19.33
C ALA A 13 11.61 41.80 -20.07
N PRO A 14 11.30 41.18 -21.22
CA PRO A 14 10.06 41.45 -21.92
C PRO A 14 8.87 41.17 -20.99
N ALA A 15 7.99 42.16 -20.85
CA ALA A 15 6.75 42.01 -20.10
C ALA A 15 5.79 41.15 -20.94
N PHE A 16 5.45 39.97 -20.44
CA PHE A 16 4.44 39.13 -21.07
C PHE A 16 3.06 39.78 -21.00
N THR A 17 2.29 39.64 -22.06
CA THR A 17 0.88 40.04 -22.06
C THR A 17 0.05 39.13 -21.16
N ALA A 18 -1.10 39.59 -20.68
CA ALA A 18 -2.01 38.77 -19.89
C ALA A 18 -2.42 37.47 -20.60
N SER A 19 -2.56 37.52 -21.94
CA SER A 19 -2.87 36.35 -22.77
C SER A 19 -1.72 35.33 -22.79
N GLU A 20 -0.47 35.79 -22.90
CA GLU A 20 0.71 34.93 -22.90
C GLU A 20 0.90 34.26 -21.53
N LEU A 21 0.69 35.02 -20.45
CA LEU A 21 0.75 34.47 -19.07
C LEU A 21 -0.33 33.38 -18.86
N ALA A 22 -1.57 33.66 -19.29
CA ALA A 22 -2.66 32.68 -19.19
C ALA A 22 -2.37 31.41 -20.01
N ALA A 23 -1.80 31.54 -21.20
CA ALA A 23 -1.42 30.40 -22.03
C ALA A 23 -0.24 29.60 -21.42
N MET A 24 0.69 30.27 -20.74
CA MET A 24 1.78 29.60 -20.01
C MET A 24 1.24 28.82 -18.78
N GLU A 25 0.35 29.42 -18.01
CA GLU A 25 -0.29 28.79 -16.87
C GLU A 25 -1.10 27.56 -17.29
N GLU A 26 -1.85 27.65 -18.39
CA GLU A 26 -2.63 26.53 -18.91
C GLU A 26 -1.72 25.38 -19.36
N ARG A 27 -0.63 25.68 -20.08
CA ARG A 27 0.38 24.66 -20.45
C ARG A 27 1.03 24.02 -19.23
N SER A 28 1.33 24.81 -18.17
CA SER A 28 1.89 24.30 -16.92
C SER A 28 0.91 23.34 -16.24
N ARG A 29 -0.38 23.70 -16.15
CA ARG A 29 -1.42 22.81 -15.59
C ARG A 29 -1.56 21.52 -16.38
N GLN A 30 -1.57 21.59 -17.71
CA GLN A 30 -1.64 20.40 -18.57
C GLN A 30 -0.43 19.49 -18.39
N TRP A 31 0.77 20.05 -18.32
CA TRP A 31 2.00 19.31 -18.09
C TRP A 31 1.99 18.63 -16.69
N GLU A 32 1.60 19.35 -15.66
CA GLU A 32 1.48 18.82 -14.30
C GLU A 32 0.46 17.66 -14.24
N GLN A 33 -0.67 17.80 -14.93
CA GLN A 33 -1.68 16.73 -15.00
C GLN A 33 -1.13 15.49 -15.72
N MET A 34 -0.50 15.67 -16.88
CA MET A 34 0.11 14.56 -17.62
C MET A 34 1.18 13.83 -16.79
N GLU A 35 2.01 14.58 -16.04
CA GLU A 35 3.04 13.99 -15.19
C GLU A 35 2.42 13.22 -14.02
N ARG A 36 1.36 13.75 -13.39
CA ARG A 36 0.59 13.02 -12.36
C ARG A 36 0.02 11.74 -12.91
N ASP A 37 -0.63 11.78 -14.07
CA ASP A 37 -1.24 10.62 -14.69
C ASP A 37 -0.19 9.54 -15.02
N ARG A 38 1.00 9.97 -15.51
CA ARG A 38 2.13 9.08 -15.76
C ARG A 38 2.60 8.38 -14.47
N ILE A 39 2.79 9.14 -13.38
CA ILE A 39 3.21 8.60 -12.09
C ILE A 39 2.17 7.60 -11.55
N ILE A 40 0.88 7.93 -11.67
CA ILE A 40 -0.21 7.03 -11.25
C ILE A 40 -0.20 5.74 -12.07
N ALA A 41 -0.01 5.83 -13.38
CA ALA A 41 0.07 4.66 -14.26
C ALA A 41 1.26 3.76 -13.91
N GLU A 42 2.44 4.33 -13.66
CA GLU A 42 3.63 3.58 -13.23
C GLU A 42 3.42 2.89 -11.87
N ARG A 43 2.81 3.58 -10.91
CA ARG A 43 2.46 2.99 -9.61
C ARG A 43 1.47 1.85 -9.76
N ARG A 44 0.45 2.04 -10.62
CA ARG A 44 -0.58 1.02 -10.90
C ARG A 44 0.01 -0.24 -11.52
N ALA A 45 0.95 -0.10 -12.45
CA ALA A 45 1.64 -1.24 -13.06
C ALA A 45 2.46 -2.08 -12.07
N ARG A 46 2.86 -1.49 -10.93
CA ARG A 46 3.66 -2.16 -9.88
C ARG A 46 2.84 -2.61 -8.67
N ALA A 47 1.55 -2.27 -8.65
CA ALA A 47 0.69 -2.46 -7.48
C ALA A 47 0.17 -3.89 -7.32
N ASP A 48 0.15 -4.69 -8.39
CA ASP A 48 -0.39 -6.06 -8.47
C ASP A 48 -1.85 -6.17 -7.98
N ILE A 49 -2.64 -5.09 -8.15
CA ILE A 49 -4.07 -5.13 -7.82
C ILE A 49 -4.76 -6.06 -8.83
N PRO A 50 -5.53 -7.06 -8.35
CA PRO A 50 -6.21 -8.00 -9.25
C PRO A 50 -7.18 -7.28 -10.21
N ALA A 51 -7.21 -7.73 -11.48
CA ALA A 51 -8.03 -7.12 -12.53
C ALA A 51 -9.50 -6.94 -12.13
N LEU A 52 -10.06 -7.89 -11.39
CA LEU A 52 -11.44 -7.84 -10.87
C LEU A 52 -11.72 -6.60 -10.00
N PHE A 53 -10.70 -6.00 -9.40
CA PHE A 53 -10.83 -4.90 -8.43
C PHE A 53 -10.19 -3.60 -8.89
N LEU A 54 -9.81 -3.48 -10.16
CA LEU A 54 -9.21 -2.24 -10.69
C LEU A 54 -10.18 -1.05 -10.61
N ASP A 55 -11.49 -1.31 -10.72
CA ASP A 55 -12.54 -0.31 -10.64
C ASP A 55 -13.18 -0.22 -9.24
N ALA A 56 -12.63 -0.90 -8.23
CA ALA A 56 -13.13 -0.80 -6.87
C ALA A 56 -12.91 0.62 -6.32
N ARG A 57 -13.99 1.23 -5.80
CA ARG A 57 -14.01 2.63 -5.37
C ARG A 57 -14.14 2.74 -3.87
N LEU A 58 -13.44 3.71 -3.29
CA LEU A 58 -13.44 3.95 -1.84
C LEU A 58 -14.83 4.38 -1.33
N GLU A 59 -15.64 5.05 -2.17
CA GLU A 59 -16.99 5.49 -1.84
C GLU A 59 -17.94 4.33 -1.52
N THR A 60 -17.70 3.16 -2.09
CA THR A 60 -18.49 1.94 -1.84
C THR A 60 -18.09 1.21 -0.55
N CYS A 61 -17.02 1.66 0.11
CA CYS A 61 -16.51 1.06 1.33
C CYS A 61 -17.20 1.59 2.58
N THR A 62 -17.02 0.88 3.69
CA THR A 62 -17.55 1.30 4.99
C THR A 62 -16.96 2.65 5.41
N PRO A 63 -17.71 3.47 6.18
CA PRO A 63 -17.17 4.75 6.69
C PRO A 63 -15.87 4.56 7.49
N ALA A 64 -15.76 3.48 8.26
CA ALA A 64 -14.56 3.17 9.04
C ALA A 64 -13.32 2.93 8.15
N ALA A 65 -13.46 2.20 7.02
CA ALA A 65 -12.37 1.98 6.08
C ALA A 65 -11.93 3.29 5.40
N ARG A 66 -12.90 4.11 5.00
CA ARG A 66 -12.63 5.44 4.43
C ARG A 66 -11.90 6.35 5.42
N SER A 67 -12.42 6.43 6.64
CA SER A 67 -11.82 7.24 7.70
C SER A 67 -10.39 6.81 8.00
N TRP A 68 -10.13 5.48 8.11
CA TRP A 68 -8.78 4.99 8.35
C TRP A 68 -7.81 5.36 7.21
N LEU A 69 -8.23 5.28 5.96
CA LEU A 69 -7.36 5.63 4.82
C LEU A 69 -7.03 7.12 4.80
N MET A 70 -8.04 7.98 5.01
CA MET A 70 -7.93 9.45 4.87
C MET A 70 -7.29 10.12 6.08
N SER A 71 -7.38 9.52 7.26
CA SER A 71 -6.69 10.03 8.46
C SER A 71 -5.23 9.59 8.49
N ALA A 72 -4.41 10.28 9.31
CA ALA A 72 -3.11 9.77 9.76
C ALA A 72 -3.36 8.98 11.05
N PRO A 73 -3.69 7.68 10.98
CA PRO A 73 -4.06 6.92 12.16
C PRO A 73 -2.85 6.71 13.06
N ASP A 74 -3.09 6.68 14.35
CA ASP A 74 -2.08 6.25 15.34
C ASP A 74 -1.71 4.77 15.13
N SER A 75 -2.62 4.00 14.51
CA SER A 75 -2.38 2.61 14.17
C SER A 75 -1.64 2.46 12.84
N PRO A 76 -0.53 1.72 12.80
CA PRO A 76 0.24 1.46 11.59
C PRO A 76 -0.48 0.51 10.60
N GLY A 77 -1.58 -0.12 11.01
CA GLY A 77 -2.31 -1.07 10.19
C GLY A 77 -3.78 -1.22 10.54
N ILE A 78 -4.49 -1.93 9.66
CA ILE A 78 -5.89 -2.29 9.80
C ILE A 78 -6.12 -3.73 9.39
N ILE A 79 -6.99 -4.42 10.12
CA ILE A 79 -7.43 -5.79 9.83
C ILE A 79 -8.89 -5.73 9.40
N LEU A 80 -9.16 -6.13 8.16
CA LEU A 80 -10.49 -6.33 7.62
C LEU A 80 -10.88 -7.80 7.86
N ARG A 81 -11.76 -8.03 8.81
CA ARG A 81 -12.09 -9.38 9.30
C ARG A 81 -13.53 -9.75 8.96
N GLY A 82 -13.78 -11.02 8.66
CA GLY A 82 -15.12 -11.53 8.40
C GLY A 82 -15.13 -12.70 7.43
N ARG A 83 -16.26 -13.38 7.28
CA ARG A 83 -16.42 -14.56 6.42
C ARG A 83 -16.13 -14.25 4.95
N VAL A 84 -15.98 -15.30 4.14
CA VAL A 84 -15.80 -15.22 2.69
C VAL A 84 -16.99 -14.49 2.04
N GLY A 85 -16.75 -13.77 0.95
CA GLY A 85 -17.80 -13.07 0.19
C GLY A 85 -18.28 -11.73 0.78
N ARG A 86 -17.75 -11.28 1.93
CA ARG A 86 -18.23 -10.06 2.63
C ARG A 86 -17.60 -8.75 2.11
N GLY A 87 -16.77 -8.78 1.07
CA GLY A 87 -16.20 -7.57 0.45
C GLY A 87 -14.88 -7.08 1.06
N LYS A 88 -14.18 -7.87 1.88
CA LYS A 88 -12.90 -7.49 2.49
C LYS A 88 -11.83 -7.16 1.43
N THR A 89 -11.59 -8.09 0.48
CA THR A 89 -10.64 -7.91 -0.62
C THR A 89 -11.03 -6.72 -1.49
N HIS A 90 -12.31 -6.56 -1.83
CA HIS A 90 -12.82 -5.38 -2.55
C HIS A 90 -12.47 -4.09 -1.80
N THR A 91 -12.73 -4.03 -0.49
CA THR A 91 -12.41 -2.85 0.33
C THR A 91 -10.91 -2.59 0.37
N ALA A 92 -10.07 -3.62 0.54
CA ALA A 92 -8.62 -3.47 0.52
C ALA A 92 -8.15 -2.90 -0.82
N CYS A 93 -8.63 -3.44 -1.95
CA CYS A 93 -8.28 -2.95 -3.29
C CYS A 93 -8.81 -1.53 -3.55
N ALA A 94 -10.02 -1.20 -3.11
CA ALA A 94 -10.56 0.15 -3.21
C ALA A 94 -9.72 1.18 -2.45
N MET A 95 -9.22 0.81 -1.26
CA MET A 95 -8.30 1.62 -0.49
C MET A 95 -6.95 1.81 -1.21
N LEU A 96 -6.43 0.76 -1.87
CA LEU A 96 -5.21 0.87 -2.68
C LEU A 96 -5.42 1.75 -3.91
N ASN A 97 -6.54 1.60 -4.63
CA ASN A 97 -6.89 2.41 -5.81
C ASN A 97 -6.97 3.91 -5.47
N GLU A 98 -7.43 4.26 -4.28
CA GLU A 98 -7.43 5.65 -3.82
C GLU A 98 -6.02 6.12 -3.44
N ALA A 99 -5.31 5.34 -2.64
CA ALA A 99 -3.99 5.70 -2.14
C ALA A 99 -2.92 5.82 -3.24
N ILE A 100 -3.08 5.12 -4.37
CA ILE A 100 -2.13 5.11 -5.48
C ILE A 100 -1.95 6.50 -6.12
N LYS A 101 -2.94 7.35 -6.00
CA LYS A 101 -2.91 8.75 -6.47
C LYS A 101 -1.79 9.53 -5.79
N GLU A 102 -1.50 9.21 -4.53
CA GLU A 102 -0.52 9.95 -3.70
C GLU A 102 0.76 9.18 -3.41
N ARG A 103 0.68 7.85 -3.28
CA ARG A 103 1.79 7.02 -2.78
C ARG A 103 1.88 5.67 -3.49
N GLY A 104 3.06 5.02 -3.39
CA GLY A 104 3.24 3.65 -3.86
C GLY A 104 2.42 2.68 -3.01
N VAL A 105 1.78 1.74 -3.68
CA VAL A 105 0.97 0.69 -3.05
C VAL A 105 1.35 -0.67 -3.59
N LYS A 106 1.03 -1.74 -2.85
CA LYS A 106 1.21 -3.13 -3.28
C LYS A 106 0.08 -3.96 -2.73
N PHE A 107 -0.44 -4.85 -3.58
CA PHE A 107 -1.33 -5.93 -3.20
C PHE A 107 -0.57 -7.25 -3.29
N ALA A 108 -0.81 -8.15 -2.36
CA ALA A 108 -0.38 -9.54 -2.46
C ALA A 108 -1.33 -10.41 -1.63
N THR A 109 -1.58 -11.65 -2.06
CA THR A 109 -2.11 -12.64 -1.14
C THR A 109 -0.98 -13.10 -0.22
N PHE A 110 -1.34 -13.57 0.98
CA PHE A 110 -0.35 -14.14 1.87
C PHE A 110 0.39 -15.34 1.24
N GLY A 111 -0.35 -16.16 0.48
CA GLY A 111 0.22 -17.29 -0.28
C GLY A 111 1.21 -16.87 -1.36
N ASP A 112 1.00 -15.71 -2.02
CA ASP A 112 1.93 -15.21 -3.05
C ASP A 112 3.28 -14.85 -2.44
N ILE A 113 3.29 -14.16 -1.31
CA ILE A 113 4.52 -13.80 -0.58
C ILE A 113 5.35 -15.06 -0.26
N LEU A 114 4.69 -16.09 0.29
CA LEU A 114 5.37 -17.34 0.61
C LEU A 114 5.85 -18.07 -0.65
N ARG A 115 5.08 -18.04 -1.74
CA ARG A 115 5.44 -18.68 -3.01
C ARG A 115 6.64 -18.01 -3.65
N GLU A 116 6.71 -16.69 -3.65
CA GLU A 116 7.86 -15.93 -4.14
C GLU A 116 9.11 -16.23 -3.32
N CYS A 117 9.02 -16.22 -1.98
CA CYS A 117 10.13 -16.61 -1.12
C CYS A 117 10.59 -18.05 -1.38
N ARG A 118 9.68 -18.98 -1.64
CA ARG A 118 10.03 -20.37 -1.98
C ARG A 118 10.73 -20.49 -3.33
N ALA A 119 10.37 -19.68 -4.31
CA ALA A 119 11.00 -19.66 -5.62
C ALA A 119 12.49 -19.27 -5.58
N THR A 120 12.94 -18.57 -4.53
CA THR A 120 14.37 -18.25 -4.37
C THR A 120 15.25 -19.49 -4.19
N PHE A 121 14.71 -20.60 -3.70
CA PHE A 121 15.44 -21.87 -3.61
C PHE A 121 15.81 -22.46 -4.99
N SER A 122 15.10 -22.04 -6.04
CA SER A 122 15.39 -22.40 -7.44
C SER A 122 16.26 -21.36 -8.16
N GLY A 123 16.91 -20.42 -7.41
CA GLY A 123 17.79 -19.43 -7.97
C GLY A 123 17.10 -18.16 -8.51
N GLN A 124 15.83 -17.95 -8.19
CA GLN A 124 15.09 -16.74 -8.58
C GLN A 124 15.19 -15.64 -7.53
N GLY A 125 16.28 -14.89 -7.52
CA GLY A 125 16.53 -13.81 -6.57
C GLY A 125 16.86 -14.31 -5.17
N THR A 126 16.70 -13.44 -4.19
CA THR A 126 16.95 -13.74 -2.77
C THR A 126 15.70 -13.47 -1.93
N GLU A 127 15.53 -14.23 -0.85
CA GLU A 127 14.44 -14.02 0.12
C GLU A 127 14.42 -12.58 0.64
N ARG A 128 15.61 -12.00 0.85
CA ARG A 128 15.76 -10.62 1.30
C ARG A 128 15.15 -9.63 0.29
N GLU A 129 15.41 -9.78 -1.01
CA GLU A 129 14.84 -8.91 -2.06
C GLU A 129 13.31 -9.02 -2.09
N ILE A 130 12.76 -10.22 -1.91
CA ILE A 130 11.33 -10.43 -1.84
C ILE A 130 10.75 -9.71 -0.61
N ILE A 131 11.31 -9.93 0.57
CA ILE A 131 10.88 -9.27 1.81
C ILE A 131 10.99 -7.74 1.66
N ASP A 132 12.09 -7.22 1.12
CA ASP A 132 12.31 -5.78 0.95
C ASP A 132 11.29 -5.16 -0.02
N ARG A 133 10.85 -5.89 -1.06
CA ARG A 133 9.77 -5.47 -1.97
C ARG A 133 8.46 -5.23 -1.22
N TYR A 134 8.05 -6.12 -0.32
CA TYR A 134 6.82 -5.99 0.45
C TYR A 134 6.94 -5.03 1.64
N THR A 135 8.13 -4.90 2.21
CA THR A 135 8.36 -3.98 3.33
C THR A 135 8.69 -2.57 2.87
N GLY A 136 9.13 -2.39 1.61
CA GLY A 136 9.55 -1.10 1.03
C GLY A 136 8.41 -0.16 0.68
N VAL A 137 7.23 -0.67 0.33
CA VAL A 137 6.11 0.16 -0.15
C VAL A 137 5.42 0.91 0.99
N PRO A 138 4.96 2.16 0.77
CA PRO A 138 4.24 2.94 1.77
C PRO A 138 2.95 2.28 2.28
N LEU A 139 2.16 1.67 1.40
CA LEU A 139 0.93 0.95 1.77
C LEU A 139 0.92 -0.45 1.14
N LEU A 140 0.81 -1.47 1.96
CA LEU A 140 0.70 -2.88 1.57
C LEU A 140 -0.67 -3.44 1.97
N ALA A 141 -1.33 -4.13 1.06
CA ALA A 141 -2.45 -5.00 1.40
C ALA A 141 -2.00 -6.46 1.31
N ILE A 142 -2.16 -7.20 2.41
CA ILE A 142 -1.95 -8.64 2.50
C ILE A 142 -3.31 -9.31 2.58
N ASP A 143 -3.72 -9.96 1.49
CA ASP A 143 -5.03 -10.61 1.39
C ASP A 143 -4.98 -12.06 1.87
N ASP A 144 -6.09 -12.56 2.38
CA ASP A 144 -6.28 -13.94 2.86
C ASP A 144 -5.27 -14.37 3.94
N PHE A 145 -4.88 -13.46 4.84
CA PHE A 145 -3.90 -13.74 5.88
C PHE A 145 -4.38 -14.85 6.84
N GLY A 146 -3.52 -15.84 7.06
CA GLY A 146 -3.80 -16.99 7.90
C GLY A 146 -4.57 -18.13 7.22
N LYS A 147 -4.86 -18.02 5.90
CA LYS A 147 -5.50 -19.09 5.12
C LYS A 147 -4.54 -20.26 4.88
N GLU A 148 -3.29 -19.93 4.59
CA GLU A 148 -2.24 -20.94 4.42
C GLU A 148 -1.90 -21.61 5.75
N ASN A 149 -1.48 -22.87 5.68
CA ASN A 149 -0.97 -23.56 6.86
C ASN A 149 0.38 -22.94 7.24
N MET A 150 0.45 -22.43 8.47
CA MET A 150 1.69 -21.89 8.99
C MET A 150 2.68 -23.03 9.25
N THR A 151 3.89 -22.91 8.70
CA THR A 151 4.98 -23.85 8.88
C THR A 151 6.15 -23.17 9.60
N GLU A 152 7.09 -23.94 10.13
CA GLU A 152 8.33 -23.41 10.73
C GLU A 152 9.10 -22.50 9.77
N TRP A 153 9.08 -22.80 8.46
CA TRP A 153 9.70 -21.98 7.44
C TRP A 153 8.92 -20.69 7.13
N ALA A 154 7.59 -20.74 7.12
CA ALA A 154 6.76 -19.58 6.77
C ALA A 154 6.73 -18.52 7.89
N LEU A 155 6.78 -18.95 9.14
CA LEU A 155 6.62 -18.05 10.29
C LEU A 155 7.70 -16.95 10.38
N PRO A 156 9.01 -17.22 10.17
CA PRO A 156 10.04 -16.18 10.12
C PRO A 156 9.82 -15.16 8.99
N ILE A 157 9.32 -15.60 7.82
CA ILE A 157 9.01 -14.69 6.70
C ILE A 157 7.90 -13.73 7.08
N VAL A 158 6.80 -14.26 7.65
CA VAL A 158 5.69 -13.45 8.17
C VAL A 158 6.19 -12.44 9.18
N PHE A 159 6.97 -12.93 10.14
CA PHE A 159 7.56 -12.08 11.17
C PHE A 159 8.39 -10.95 10.54
N ALA A 160 9.29 -11.27 9.61
CA ALA A 160 10.13 -10.28 8.96
C ALA A 160 9.33 -9.20 8.23
N VAL A 161 8.24 -9.57 7.54
CA VAL A 161 7.38 -8.59 6.85
C VAL A 161 6.63 -7.72 7.86
N ILE A 162 5.97 -8.31 8.85
CA ILE A 162 5.16 -7.56 9.82
C ILE A 162 6.06 -6.70 10.71
N ASP A 163 7.18 -7.23 11.19
CA ASP A 163 8.11 -6.53 12.08
C ASP A 163 8.76 -5.31 11.40
N LYS A 164 9.33 -5.49 10.21
CA LYS A 164 9.95 -4.38 9.46
C LYS A 164 8.94 -3.28 9.15
N ARG A 165 7.70 -3.64 8.76
CA ARG A 165 6.66 -2.66 8.45
C ARG A 165 6.21 -1.93 9.71
N HIS A 166 6.04 -2.65 10.82
CA HIS A 166 5.71 -2.09 12.12
C HIS A 166 6.80 -1.12 12.59
N ALA A 167 8.06 -1.54 12.60
CA ALA A 167 9.20 -0.73 13.00
C ALA A 167 9.35 0.56 12.16
N SER A 168 9.03 0.48 10.86
CA SER A 168 9.08 1.61 9.93
C SER A 168 7.78 2.42 9.87
N LYS A 169 6.79 2.13 10.72
CA LYS A 169 5.46 2.75 10.73
C LYS A 169 4.78 2.77 9.36
N ARG A 170 5.02 1.72 8.55
CA ARG A 170 4.43 1.60 7.21
C ARG A 170 3.04 1.01 7.28
N ARG A 171 2.09 1.67 6.64
CA ARG A 171 0.68 1.31 6.69
C ARG A 171 0.42 -0.04 6.05
N THR A 172 -0.31 -0.90 6.76
CA THR A 172 -0.60 -2.27 6.32
C THR A 172 -2.09 -2.56 6.43
N ILE A 173 -2.68 -3.08 5.36
CA ILE A 173 -4.04 -3.61 5.34
C ILE A 173 -3.92 -5.13 5.35
N ILE A 174 -4.62 -5.79 6.25
CA ILE A 174 -4.68 -7.27 6.30
C ILE A 174 -6.14 -7.67 6.11
N THR A 175 -6.42 -8.59 5.21
CA THR A 175 -7.73 -9.23 5.18
C THR A 175 -7.64 -10.64 5.76
N THR A 176 -8.65 -11.06 6.50
CA THR A 176 -8.71 -12.40 7.07
C THR A 176 -10.15 -12.86 7.27
N GLN A 177 -10.36 -14.17 7.22
CA GLN A 177 -11.62 -14.78 7.61
C GLN A 177 -11.66 -15.26 9.07
N TYR A 178 -10.54 -15.21 9.76
CA TYR A 178 -10.37 -15.75 11.10
C TYR A 178 -10.56 -14.69 12.17
N GLU A 179 -11.38 -14.98 13.17
CA GLU A 179 -11.58 -14.11 14.34
C GLU A 179 -10.33 -14.09 15.22
N ASN A 180 -9.71 -15.26 15.39
CA ASN A 180 -8.50 -15.41 16.18
C ASN A 180 -7.31 -15.72 15.27
N LEU A 181 -6.59 -14.68 14.84
CA LEU A 181 -5.37 -14.83 14.05
C LEU A 181 -4.24 -15.52 14.85
N ALA A 182 -4.21 -15.36 16.17
CA ALA A 182 -3.18 -15.97 16.99
C ALA A 182 -3.19 -17.50 16.87
N SER A 183 -4.38 -18.11 16.82
CA SER A 183 -4.53 -19.56 16.66
C SER A 183 -4.00 -20.08 15.32
N ARG A 184 -3.96 -19.21 14.29
CA ARG A 184 -3.47 -19.55 12.95
C ARG A 184 -1.95 -19.43 12.82
N LEU A 185 -1.30 -18.75 13.75
CA LEU A 185 0.15 -18.53 13.78
C LEU A 185 0.89 -19.54 14.68
N VAL A 186 0.16 -20.37 15.41
CA VAL A 186 0.78 -21.36 16.30
C VAL A 186 1.45 -22.44 15.46
N VAL A 187 2.77 -22.56 15.63
CA VAL A 187 3.60 -23.61 15.06
C VAL A 187 4.37 -24.26 16.19
N GLN A 188 4.45 -25.59 16.20
CA GLN A 188 5.18 -26.31 17.22
C GLN A 188 6.66 -25.87 17.22
N GLY A 189 7.20 -25.52 18.38
CA GLY A 189 8.59 -25.05 18.51
C GLY A 189 8.83 -23.55 18.29
N ASN A 190 7.86 -22.77 17.79
CA ASN A 190 8.03 -21.35 17.44
C ASN A 190 7.03 -20.39 18.13
N ALA A 191 6.63 -20.71 19.36
CA ALA A 191 5.62 -19.95 20.10
C ALA A 191 5.98 -18.47 20.30
N ASP A 192 7.26 -18.14 20.50
CA ASP A 192 7.70 -16.79 20.78
C ASP A 192 7.64 -15.89 19.52
N THR A 193 7.98 -16.43 18.35
CA THR A 193 7.81 -15.72 17.07
C THR A 193 6.33 -15.45 16.80
N ALA A 194 5.45 -16.42 17.02
CA ALA A 194 4.01 -16.25 16.90
C ALA A 194 3.48 -15.16 17.84
N LYS A 195 3.89 -15.18 19.12
CA LYS A 195 3.54 -14.13 20.10
C LYS A 195 4.00 -12.75 19.65
N ALA A 196 5.22 -12.66 19.10
CA ALA A 196 5.77 -11.39 18.61
C ALA A 196 4.96 -10.83 17.43
N ILE A 197 4.50 -11.67 16.49
CA ILE A 197 3.61 -11.26 15.40
C ILE A 197 2.27 -10.78 15.97
N VAL A 198 1.66 -11.54 16.85
CA VAL A 198 0.37 -11.20 17.49
C VAL A 198 0.46 -9.88 18.23
N SER A 199 1.54 -9.63 18.97
CA SER A 199 1.77 -8.38 19.68
C SER A 199 1.79 -7.17 18.75
N ARG A 200 2.35 -7.30 17.54
CA ARG A 200 2.34 -6.20 16.55
C ARG A 200 0.97 -6.02 15.92
N LEU A 201 0.32 -7.12 15.57
CA LEU A 201 -1.02 -7.10 14.98
C LEU A 201 -2.10 -6.60 15.95
N SER A 202 -1.92 -6.76 17.27
CA SER A 202 -2.85 -6.23 18.27
C SER A 202 -2.92 -4.70 18.31
N GLN A 203 -1.94 -4.02 17.71
CA GLN A 203 -1.92 -2.56 17.56
C GLN A 203 -2.66 -2.08 16.30
N TYR A 204 -3.11 -3.00 15.45
CA TYR A 204 -3.88 -2.66 14.26
C TYR A 204 -5.35 -2.43 14.60
N GLY A 205 -5.97 -1.46 13.95
CA GLY A 205 -7.41 -1.32 13.99
C GLY A 205 -8.10 -2.55 13.39
N VAL A 206 -9.31 -2.84 13.82
CA VAL A 206 -10.12 -3.95 13.27
C VAL A 206 -11.43 -3.42 12.73
N ILE A 207 -11.79 -3.84 11.52
CA ILE A 207 -13.11 -3.64 10.94
C ILE A 207 -13.73 -5.01 10.65
N ASP A 208 -14.84 -5.28 11.31
CA ASP A 208 -15.61 -6.51 11.08
C ASP A 208 -16.56 -6.35 9.90
N PHE A 209 -16.57 -7.36 9.03
CA PHE A 209 -17.42 -7.45 7.85
C PHE A 209 -18.50 -8.49 8.08
N ASP A 210 -19.66 -8.02 8.48
CA ASP A 210 -20.87 -8.83 8.67
C ASP A 210 -21.83 -8.68 7.47
N GLY A 211 -22.91 -9.50 7.44
CA GLY A 211 -23.96 -9.41 6.41
C GLY A 211 -23.94 -10.58 5.40
N PRO A 212 -24.69 -10.54 4.30
CA PRO A 212 -24.78 -11.60 3.30
C PRO A 212 -23.53 -11.69 2.41
N ASP A 213 -23.34 -12.81 1.72
CA ASP A 213 -22.31 -12.94 0.70
C ASP A 213 -22.65 -12.07 -0.51
N ARG A 214 -21.83 -11.07 -0.78
CA ARG A 214 -22.01 -10.10 -1.88
C ARG A 214 -21.82 -10.68 -3.28
N ARG A 215 -21.38 -11.94 -3.38
CA ARG A 215 -21.23 -12.65 -4.67
C ARG A 215 -22.54 -13.33 -5.09
N LEU A 216 -23.47 -13.45 -4.17
CA LEU A 216 -24.77 -14.12 -4.36
C LEU A 216 -25.95 -13.12 -4.45
N SER A 217 -25.66 -11.82 -4.37
CA SER A 217 -26.64 -10.72 -4.48
C SER A 217 -26.60 -10.07 -5.86
#